data_d0a666d1f97599eff99a54c4c5997377
#
_entry.id   d0a666d1f97599eff99a54c4c5997377
#
_cell.length_a   1.000
_cell.length_b   1.000
_cell.length_c   1.000
_cell.angle_alpha   90.00
_cell.angle_beta   90.00
_cell.angle_gamma   90.00
#
_symmetry.space_group_name_H-M   'P 1'
#
loop_
_entity.id
_entity.type
_entity.pdbx_description
1 polymer ?
#
loop_
_entity_poly.entity_id
_entity_poly.type
_entity_poly.pdbx_seq_one_letter_code
_entity_poly.pdbx_strand_id
1 'polypeptide(L)'
;MSDVHQFSAHELDTLAAVLDQVIPPSSNGRLPGAGFLAHGERFGSVIRLLPGLDLGLVGGLAACDEVARKRGAADYVSLGDADRLAVLNEVAAADGGFVPSLMFLAYTTYYVEDRVLVALDLEPRPPHPQGFTMPPNDLSLLGPVRARGKLWRDA
;
A
#
# COMPACT_ATOMS: atom_id res chain seq x y z
N MET A 1 23.27 -8.49 13.15
CA MET A 1 22.31 -8.37 12.04
C MET A 1 21.21 -9.35 12.36
N SER A 2 20.03 -8.89 12.71
CA SER A 2 18.89 -9.79 12.95
C SER A 2 18.50 -10.42 11.60
N ASP A 3 18.40 -11.74 11.56
CA ASP A 3 17.87 -12.43 10.38
C ASP A 3 16.44 -11.94 10.15
N VAL A 4 16.17 -11.41 8.96
CA VAL A 4 14.82 -11.04 8.54
C VAL A 4 14.02 -12.31 8.33
N HIS A 5 12.78 -12.36 8.82
CA HIS A 5 11.89 -13.51 8.67
C HIS A 5 11.72 -13.88 7.19
N GLN A 6 11.87 -15.16 6.88
CA GLN A 6 11.56 -15.70 5.56
C GLN A 6 10.11 -16.16 5.54
N PHE A 7 9.27 -15.44 4.79
CA PHE A 7 7.87 -15.78 4.66
C PHE A 7 7.70 -17.15 3.99
N SER A 8 6.89 -18.01 4.60
CA SER A 8 6.42 -19.27 4.00
C SER A 8 5.48 -19.01 2.82
N ALA A 9 5.23 -20.01 1.99
CA ALA A 9 4.28 -19.91 0.89
C ALA A 9 2.88 -19.47 1.37
N HIS A 10 2.39 -20.06 2.47
CA HIS A 10 1.09 -19.70 3.04
C HIS A 10 1.05 -18.25 3.55
N GLU A 11 2.11 -17.78 4.22
CA GLU A 11 2.19 -16.37 4.65
C GLU A 11 2.21 -15.41 3.46
N LEU A 12 2.87 -15.77 2.35
CA LEU A 12 2.85 -14.96 1.13
C LEU A 12 1.47 -14.95 0.46
N ASP A 13 0.76 -16.07 0.44
CA ASP A 13 -0.60 -16.17 -0.09
C ASP A 13 -1.58 -15.33 0.76
N THR A 14 -1.47 -15.42 2.08
CA THR A 14 -2.27 -14.62 3.02
C THR A 14 -1.94 -13.13 2.86
N LEU A 15 -0.66 -12.78 2.76
CA LEU A 15 -0.22 -11.41 2.53
C LEU A 15 -0.77 -10.86 1.21
N ALA A 16 -0.71 -11.64 0.12
CA ALA A 16 -1.28 -11.25 -1.16
C ALA A 16 -2.78 -10.95 -1.05
N ALA A 17 -3.52 -11.83 -0.40
CA ALA A 17 -4.97 -11.66 -0.19
C ALA A 17 -5.29 -10.43 0.68
N VAL A 18 -4.49 -10.14 1.71
CA VAL A 18 -4.65 -8.94 2.55
C VAL A 18 -4.31 -7.67 1.77
N LEU A 19 -3.22 -7.67 0.98
CA LEU A 19 -2.83 -6.54 0.15
C LEU A 19 -3.91 -6.19 -0.89
N ASP A 20 -4.59 -7.18 -1.46
CA ASP A 20 -5.72 -6.97 -2.38
C ASP A 20 -6.95 -6.36 -1.67
N GLN A 21 -7.10 -6.50 -0.36
CA GLN A 21 -8.11 -5.77 0.42
C GLN A 21 -7.69 -4.30 0.67
N VAL A 22 -6.38 -4.03 0.78
CA VAL A 22 -5.85 -2.65 0.97
C VAL A 22 -5.93 -1.85 -0.32
N ILE A 23 -5.51 -2.44 -1.45
CA ILE A 23 -5.62 -1.84 -2.79
C ILE A 23 -6.22 -2.91 -3.71
N PRO A 24 -7.55 -2.94 -3.86
CA PRO A 24 -8.20 -3.91 -4.72
C PRO A 24 -7.95 -3.60 -6.20
N PRO A 25 -8.08 -4.59 -7.09
CA PRO A 25 -8.05 -4.34 -8.52
C PRO A 25 -9.17 -3.39 -8.93
N SER A 26 -8.89 -2.49 -9.86
CA SER A 26 -9.91 -1.58 -10.36
C SER A 26 -11.02 -2.33 -11.10
N SER A 27 -12.26 -1.85 -10.99
CA SER A 27 -13.43 -2.47 -11.61
C SER A 27 -13.36 -2.59 -13.13
N ASN A 28 -12.57 -1.72 -13.78
CA ASN A 28 -12.31 -1.74 -15.23
C ASN A 28 -11.11 -2.61 -15.63
N GLY A 29 -10.46 -3.29 -14.67
CA GLY A 29 -9.29 -4.14 -14.90
C GLY A 29 -8.00 -3.39 -15.25
N ARG A 30 -7.99 -2.06 -15.22
CA ARG A 30 -6.83 -1.25 -15.61
C ARG A 30 -5.71 -1.29 -14.56
N LEU A 31 -6.07 -1.14 -13.29
CA LEU A 31 -5.12 -1.20 -12.18
C LEU A 31 -5.20 -2.59 -11.52
N PRO A 32 -4.06 -3.27 -11.33
CA PRO A 32 -4.04 -4.54 -10.61
C PRO A 32 -4.32 -4.32 -9.12
N GLY A 33 -4.79 -5.35 -8.43
CA GLY A 33 -4.75 -5.36 -6.97
C GLY A 33 -3.31 -5.41 -6.45
N ALA A 34 -3.10 -5.04 -5.18
CA ALA A 34 -1.75 -5.00 -4.62
C ALA A 34 -1.18 -6.37 -4.22
N GLY A 35 -1.96 -7.44 -4.31
CA GLY A 35 -1.53 -8.78 -3.90
C GLY A 35 -0.25 -9.27 -4.57
N PHE A 36 0.03 -8.84 -5.80
CA PHE A 36 1.26 -9.20 -6.48
C PHE A 36 2.54 -8.71 -5.78
N LEU A 37 2.44 -7.68 -4.94
CA LEU A 37 3.59 -7.12 -4.21
C LEU A 37 4.19 -8.14 -3.23
N ALA A 38 3.38 -9.06 -2.70
CA ALA A 38 3.82 -10.09 -1.75
C ALA A 38 5.03 -10.89 -2.26
N HIS A 39 5.11 -11.08 -3.58
CA HIS A 39 6.19 -11.82 -4.25
C HIS A 39 7.25 -10.89 -4.88
N GLY A 40 7.13 -9.57 -4.67
CA GLY A 40 7.99 -8.56 -5.30
C GLY A 40 9.29 -8.32 -4.51
N GLU A 41 10.42 -8.24 -5.21
CA GLU A 41 11.72 -7.91 -4.59
C GLU A 41 11.69 -6.54 -3.89
N ARG A 42 10.99 -5.58 -4.44
CA ARG A 42 10.89 -4.22 -3.90
C ARG A 42 10.20 -4.23 -2.54
N PHE A 43 9.11 -4.95 -2.40
CA PHE A 43 8.38 -5.12 -1.14
C PHE A 43 9.28 -5.74 -0.07
N GLY A 44 9.95 -6.86 -0.38
CA GLY A 44 10.92 -7.49 0.50
C GLY A 44 12.11 -6.57 0.86
N SER A 45 12.53 -5.69 -0.07
CA SER A 45 13.60 -4.74 0.20
C SER A 45 13.19 -3.67 1.23
N VAL A 46 11.96 -3.15 1.15
CA VAL A 46 11.45 -2.19 2.13
C VAL A 46 11.32 -2.82 3.51
N ILE A 47 10.83 -4.07 3.60
CA ILE A 47 10.77 -4.80 4.88
C ILE A 47 12.15 -4.90 5.53
N ARG A 48 13.18 -5.24 4.75
CA ARG A 48 14.57 -5.36 5.25
C ARG A 48 15.14 -4.03 5.80
N LEU A 49 14.63 -2.89 5.34
CA LEU A 49 15.05 -1.57 5.82
C LEU A 49 14.39 -1.14 7.14
N LEU A 50 13.33 -1.84 7.56
CA LEU A 50 12.52 -1.46 8.72
C LEU A 50 12.56 -2.60 9.77
N PRO A 51 13.49 -2.56 10.73
CA PRO A 51 13.67 -3.62 11.72
C PRO A 51 12.38 -3.92 12.51
N GLY A 52 12.02 -5.20 12.60
CA GLY A 52 10.85 -5.68 13.33
C GLY A 52 9.52 -5.59 12.58
N LEU A 53 9.50 -4.99 11.38
CA LEU A 53 8.29 -4.92 10.56
C LEU A 53 7.85 -6.30 10.07
N ASP A 54 8.82 -7.15 9.72
CA ASP A 54 8.59 -8.55 9.33
C ASP A 54 7.84 -9.34 10.42
N LEU A 55 8.25 -9.22 11.67
CA LEU A 55 7.59 -9.90 12.80
C LEU A 55 6.19 -9.36 13.05
N GLY A 56 5.99 -8.06 12.92
CA GLY A 56 4.66 -7.44 13.00
C GLY A 56 3.73 -7.93 11.90
N LEU A 57 4.24 -8.07 10.67
CA LEU A 57 3.46 -8.63 9.55
C LEU A 57 3.08 -10.08 9.81
N VAL A 58 4.04 -10.92 10.19
CA VAL A 58 3.78 -12.35 10.50
C VAL A 58 2.71 -12.50 11.58
N GLY A 59 2.80 -11.71 12.65
CA GLY A 59 1.82 -11.70 13.72
C GLY A 59 0.41 -11.33 13.24
N GLY A 60 0.30 -10.29 12.41
CA GLY A 60 -0.98 -9.85 11.85
C GLY A 60 -1.57 -10.84 10.85
N LEU A 61 -0.75 -11.47 9.98
CA LEU A 61 -1.20 -12.52 9.07
C LEU A 61 -1.72 -13.75 9.85
N ALA A 62 -1.01 -14.17 10.89
CA ALA A 62 -1.45 -15.26 11.76
C ALA A 62 -2.78 -14.94 12.45
N ALA A 63 -2.98 -13.69 12.88
CA ALA A 63 -4.24 -13.23 13.46
C ALA A 63 -5.39 -13.27 12.44
N CYS A 64 -5.15 -12.90 11.17
CA CYS A 64 -6.14 -13.03 10.11
C CYS A 64 -6.59 -14.48 9.92
N ASP A 65 -5.66 -15.43 9.89
CA ASP A 65 -5.96 -16.85 9.80
C ASP A 65 -6.71 -17.38 11.03
N GLU A 66 -6.34 -16.92 12.23
CA GLU A 66 -7.02 -17.32 13.46
C GLU A 66 -8.48 -16.85 13.49
N VAL A 67 -8.73 -15.58 13.13
CA VAL A 67 -10.09 -15.04 13.04
C VAL A 67 -10.90 -15.75 11.96
N ALA A 68 -10.31 -16.06 10.80
CA ALA A 68 -10.96 -16.82 9.75
C ALA A 68 -11.39 -18.22 10.24
N ARG A 69 -10.51 -18.92 10.97
CA ARG A 69 -10.83 -20.24 11.55
C ARG A 69 -11.91 -20.16 12.62
N LYS A 70 -11.96 -19.14 13.45
CA LYS A 70 -13.05 -18.88 14.41
C LYS A 70 -14.40 -18.69 13.70
N ARG A 71 -14.40 -18.22 12.46
CA ARG A 71 -15.59 -18.06 11.61
C ARG A 71 -15.92 -19.32 10.80
N GLY A 72 -15.19 -20.43 10.97
CA GLY A 72 -15.43 -21.71 10.33
C GLY A 72 -14.75 -21.89 8.97
N ALA A 73 -13.89 -20.98 8.54
CA ALA A 73 -13.07 -21.12 7.35
C ALA A 73 -11.79 -21.93 7.64
N ALA A 74 -11.14 -22.44 6.60
CA ALA A 74 -9.85 -23.13 6.75
C ALA A 74 -8.73 -22.14 7.12
N ASP A 75 -8.71 -20.99 6.45
CA ASP A 75 -7.76 -19.89 6.60
C ASP A 75 -8.34 -18.60 6.00
N TYR A 76 -7.58 -17.51 6.05
CA TYR A 76 -7.98 -16.23 5.48
C TYR A 76 -8.14 -16.28 3.96
N VAL A 77 -7.26 -16.99 3.25
CA VAL A 77 -7.25 -17.09 1.79
C VAL A 77 -8.51 -17.78 1.26
N SER A 78 -9.08 -18.72 2.02
CA SER A 78 -10.30 -19.44 1.65
C SER A 78 -11.58 -18.61 1.74
N LEU A 79 -11.53 -17.44 2.35
CA LEU A 79 -12.68 -16.54 2.49
C LEU A 79 -12.98 -15.77 1.19
N GLY A 80 -14.26 -15.40 0.99
CA GLY A 80 -14.65 -14.41 -0.02
C GLY A 80 -14.29 -12.98 0.39
N ASP A 81 -14.30 -12.06 -0.57
CA ASP A 81 -13.82 -10.67 -0.36
C ASP A 81 -14.53 -9.94 0.79
N ALA A 82 -15.84 -10.07 0.93
CA ALA A 82 -16.59 -9.42 2.00
C ALA A 82 -16.19 -9.96 3.39
N ASP A 83 -15.96 -11.27 3.49
CA ASP A 83 -15.54 -11.91 4.74
C ASP A 83 -14.08 -11.60 5.05
N ARG A 84 -13.20 -11.52 4.04
CA ARG A 84 -11.81 -11.06 4.19
C ARG A 84 -11.75 -9.66 4.77
N LEU A 85 -12.55 -8.74 4.23
CA LEU A 85 -12.63 -7.37 4.73
C LEU A 85 -13.14 -7.34 6.18
N ALA A 86 -14.14 -8.14 6.51
CA ALA A 86 -14.66 -8.22 7.88
C ALA A 86 -13.62 -8.76 8.87
N VAL A 87 -12.85 -9.79 8.48
CA VAL A 87 -11.74 -10.33 9.28
C VAL A 87 -10.65 -9.28 9.46
N LEU A 88 -10.24 -8.61 8.38
CA LEU A 88 -9.19 -7.58 8.43
C LEU A 88 -9.58 -6.42 9.36
N ASN A 89 -10.83 -5.98 9.34
CA ASN A 89 -11.34 -4.96 10.25
C ASN A 89 -11.33 -5.42 11.72
N GLU A 90 -11.63 -6.69 11.99
CA GLU A 90 -11.55 -7.26 13.35
C GLU A 90 -10.10 -7.29 13.86
N VAL A 91 -9.16 -7.73 13.02
CA VAL A 91 -7.72 -7.71 13.34
C VAL A 91 -7.23 -6.28 13.55
N ALA A 92 -7.63 -5.33 12.69
CA ALA A 92 -7.27 -3.91 12.83
C ALA A 92 -7.77 -3.28 14.16
N ALA A 93 -8.94 -3.72 14.63
CA ALA A 93 -9.47 -3.25 15.91
C ALA A 93 -8.71 -3.84 17.10
N ALA A 94 -8.16 -5.05 16.97
CA ALA A 94 -7.38 -5.72 18.01
C ALA A 94 -5.91 -5.29 18.04
N ASP A 95 -5.32 -5.03 16.86
CA ASP A 95 -3.94 -4.56 16.67
C ASP A 95 -3.92 -3.29 15.79
N GLY A 96 -3.79 -2.14 16.44
CA GLY A 96 -3.74 -0.85 15.76
C GLY A 96 -2.48 -0.61 14.92
N GLY A 97 -1.48 -1.48 14.95
CA GLY A 97 -0.22 -1.34 14.20
C GLY A 97 -0.20 -2.08 12.86
N PHE A 98 -0.88 -3.21 12.77
CA PHE A 98 -0.80 -4.11 11.61
C PHE A 98 -1.27 -3.46 10.31
N VAL A 99 -2.52 -3.00 10.25
CA VAL A 99 -3.10 -2.42 9.03
C VAL A 99 -2.40 -1.12 8.60
N PRO A 100 -2.07 -0.17 9.49
CA PRO A 100 -1.26 0.99 9.11
C PRO A 100 0.11 0.63 8.53
N SER A 101 0.78 -0.38 9.07
CA SER A 101 2.06 -0.88 8.53
C SER A 101 1.91 -1.46 7.13
N LEU A 102 0.86 -2.25 6.90
CA LEU A 102 0.51 -2.77 5.57
C LEU A 102 0.20 -1.65 4.58
N MET A 103 -0.59 -0.65 4.97
CA MET A 103 -0.90 0.50 4.14
C MET A 103 0.36 1.27 3.75
N PHE A 104 1.24 1.52 4.71
CA PHE A 104 2.53 2.15 4.44
C PHE A 104 3.34 1.37 3.40
N LEU A 105 3.50 0.05 3.60
CA LEU A 105 4.22 -0.82 2.67
C LEU A 105 3.55 -0.85 1.28
N ALA A 106 2.23 -1.06 1.25
CA ALA A 106 1.49 -1.12 0.00
C ALA A 106 1.65 0.18 -0.81
N TYR A 107 1.39 1.33 -0.21
CA TYR A 107 1.47 2.61 -0.93
C TYR A 107 2.89 2.98 -1.35
N THR A 108 3.91 2.71 -0.54
CA THR A 108 5.31 3.02 -0.89
C THR A 108 5.86 2.13 -1.99
N THR A 109 5.31 0.92 -2.17
CA THR A 109 5.79 -0.03 -3.17
C THR A 109 4.89 -0.10 -4.40
N TYR A 110 3.57 0.04 -4.26
CA TYR A 110 2.61 -0.10 -5.35
C TYR A 110 2.76 0.98 -6.43
N TYR A 111 2.77 2.26 -6.04
CA TYR A 111 2.79 3.39 -6.99
C TYR A 111 4.16 3.65 -7.63
N VAL A 112 5.16 2.83 -7.34
CA VAL A 112 6.46 2.86 -8.03
C VAL A 112 6.70 1.63 -8.91
N GLU A 113 5.72 0.72 -8.97
CA GLU A 113 5.76 -0.43 -9.88
C GLU A 113 5.45 -0.02 -11.32
N ASP A 114 6.30 -0.45 -12.25
CA ASP A 114 6.21 -0.06 -13.67
C ASP A 114 4.82 -0.31 -14.26
N ARG A 115 4.23 -1.47 -13.96
CA ARG A 115 2.88 -1.83 -14.44
C ARG A 115 1.80 -0.88 -13.93
N VAL A 116 1.97 -0.35 -12.72
CA VAL A 116 1.02 0.60 -12.12
C VAL A 116 1.20 1.98 -12.74
N LEU A 117 2.46 2.43 -12.90
CA LEU A 117 2.77 3.69 -13.57
C LEU A 117 2.23 3.71 -15.01
N VAL A 118 2.46 2.66 -15.77
CA VAL A 118 1.91 2.51 -17.14
C VAL A 118 0.38 2.54 -17.13
N ALA A 119 -0.26 1.85 -16.18
CA ALA A 119 -1.71 1.86 -16.05
C ALA A 119 -2.29 3.24 -15.67
N LEU A 120 -1.47 4.11 -15.08
CA LEU A 120 -1.81 5.50 -14.76
C LEU A 120 -1.44 6.49 -15.89
N ASP A 121 -1.00 6.02 -17.05
CA ASP A 121 -0.47 6.82 -18.16
C ASP A 121 0.78 7.63 -17.77
N LEU A 122 1.57 7.12 -16.83
CA LEU A 122 2.83 7.71 -16.40
C LEU A 122 4.01 6.95 -16.98
N GLU A 123 5.13 7.65 -17.18
CA GLU A 123 6.37 7.00 -17.56
C GLU A 123 6.91 6.14 -16.41
N PRO A 124 7.21 4.84 -16.64
CA PRO A 124 7.72 3.94 -15.63
C PRO A 124 9.22 4.18 -15.36
N ARG A 125 9.56 5.33 -14.85
CA ARG A 125 10.94 5.73 -14.53
C ARG A 125 10.99 6.66 -13.32
N PRO A 126 12.12 6.70 -12.60
CA PRO A 126 12.31 7.70 -11.55
C PRO A 126 12.41 9.12 -12.15
N PRO A 127 12.03 10.15 -11.38
CA PRO A 127 12.11 11.55 -11.84
C PRO A 127 13.55 12.01 -12.09
N HIS A 128 14.52 11.47 -11.35
CA HIS A 128 15.94 11.81 -11.54
C HIS A 128 16.62 10.83 -12.51
N PRO A 129 17.51 11.29 -13.43
CA PRO A 129 17.98 12.68 -13.60
C PRO A 129 17.17 13.53 -14.56
N GLN A 130 16.20 12.97 -15.29
CA GLN A 130 15.55 13.63 -16.42
C GLN A 130 14.40 14.58 -16.02
N GLY A 131 13.85 14.43 -14.80
CA GLY A 131 12.64 15.13 -14.43
C GLY A 131 11.39 14.69 -15.21
N PHE A 132 10.27 15.35 -14.98
CA PHE A 132 9.05 15.20 -15.78
C PHE A 132 8.72 16.54 -16.43
N THR A 133 8.20 16.48 -17.67
CA THR A 133 7.68 17.67 -18.34
C THR A 133 6.44 18.14 -17.61
N MET A 134 6.49 19.36 -17.08
CA MET A 134 5.35 19.97 -16.42
C MET A 134 4.74 21.04 -17.34
N PRO A 135 3.39 21.12 -17.42
CA PRO A 135 2.76 22.23 -18.13
C PRO A 135 3.13 23.55 -17.44
N PRO A 136 3.24 24.66 -18.21
CA PRO A 136 3.49 25.96 -17.62
C PRO A 136 2.36 26.35 -16.66
N ASN A 137 2.70 27.02 -15.57
CA ASN A 137 1.72 27.49 -14.60
C ASN A 137 0.76 28.50 -15.24
N ASP A 138 -0.52 28.38 -14.97
CA ASP A 138 -1.51 29.37 -15.33
C ASP A 138 -1.48 30.53 -14.33
N LEU A 139 -0.67 31.54 -14.67
CA LEU A 139 -0.52 32.74 -13.83
C LEU A 139 -1.76 33.66 -13.83
N SER A 140 -2.76 33.42 -14.69
CA SER A 140 -4.03 34.17 -14.68
C SER A 140 -4.80 33.94 -13.37
N LEU A 141 -4.64 32.78 -12.75
CA LEU A 141 -5.21 32.46 -11.44
C LEU A 141 -4.71 33.37 -10.30
N LEU A 142 -3.60 34.07 -10.50
CA LEU A 142 -3.07 35.03 -9.53
C LEU A 142 -3.81 36.38 -9.55
N GLY A 143 -4.65 36.65 -10.53
CA GLY A 143 -5.39 37.92 -10.64
C GLY A 143 -6.16 38.28 -9.36
N PRO A 144 -7.02 37.37 -8.81
CA PRO A 144 -7.74 37.66 -7.56
C PRO A 144 -6.83 37.84 -6.34
N VAL A 145 -5.69 37.14 -6.31
CA VAL A 145 -4.73 37.25 -5.20
C VAL A 145 -4.01 38.60 -5.24
N ARG A 146 -3.58 39.03 -6.43
CA ARG A 146 -2.93 40.34 -6.64
C ARG A 146 -3.88 41.50 -6.32
N ALA A 147 -5.17 41.33 -6.63
CA ALA A 147 -6.19 42.35 -6.36
C ALA A 147 -6.46 42.58 -4.85
N ARG A 148 -6.09 41.60 -3.98
CA ARG A 148 -6.26 41.74 -2.51
C ARG A 148 -5.34 42.79 -1.89
N GLY A 149 -4.29 43.23 -2.59
CA GLY A 149 -3.31 44.17 -2.07
C GLY A 149 -2.40 43.59 -1.01
N LYS A 150 -1.76 44.46 -0.23
CA LYS A 150 -0.78 44.06 0.80
C LYS A 150 -1.47 43.49 2.02
N LEU A 151 -1.18 42.22 2.35
CA LEU A 151 -1.75 41.50 3.50
C LEU A 151 -0.79 41.39 4.70
N TRP A 152 0.45 41.83 4.54
CA TRP A 152 1.47 41.79 5.59
C TRP A 152 1.66 43.20 6.20
N ARG A 153 2.13 43.21 7.45
CA ARG A 153 2.55 44.46 8.14
C ARG A 153 4.02 44.75 7.81
N ASP A 154 4.38 46.01 7.68
CA ASP A 154 5.78 46.37 7.66
C ASP A 154 6.37 46.15 9.07
N ALA A 155 7.62 45.63 9.10
CA ALA A 155 8.35 45.41 10.35
C ALA A 155 8.93 46.74 10.84
#